data_9eb37fa6c99c791d51673300a8a8c5c2
#
_entry.id   9eb37fa6c99c791d51673300a8a8c5c2
#
_cell.length_a   1.000
_cell.length_b   1.000
_cell.length_c   1.000
_cell.angle_alpha   90.00
_cell.angle_beta   90.00
_cell.angle_gamma   90.00
#
_symmetry.space_group_name_H-M   'P 1'
#
loop_
_entity.id
_entity.type
_entity.pdbx_description
1 polymer ?
#
loop_
_entity_poly.entity_id
_entity_poly.type
_entity_poly.pdbx_seq_one_letter_code
_entity_poly.pdbx_strand_id
1 'polypeptide(L)'
;MSTTSDLAQEPGYFTKYKNFALTRSASGVLTLRFHTSGGPHTFDGTAHHDFPRLLEDIAFDSGNRILVLTGTGDSFIANIDGPSLGDITKPMGADVLYVEGRRGVQRLADLEIPIIAAVNGPVSVHSEYALLADVVIASDTTVFSDLPHLAFGIAPGDGLFVVWEEVLGLNRARHLEITQGSFTAQEALSWGAVAEVVPLGQVLPRAQELAGQMTRRPHLTNKYMAVVFRQRISRRLAEGTLAGMALESLTAANLAYPQQG
;
A
#
# COMPACT_ATOMS: atom_id res chain seq x y z
N MET A 1 4.61 11.55 46.72
CA MET A 1 4.87 10.55 45.68
C MET A 1 4.33 11.13 44.41
N SER A 2 5.23 11.64 43.58
CA SER A 2 4.88 12.34 42.30
C SER A 2 4.67 11.28 41.26
N THR A 3 3.44 11.10 40.77
CA THR A 3 3.13 10.32 39.57
C THR A 3 3.24 11.26 38.39
N THR A 4 4.46 11.49 37.91
CA THR A 4 4.66 11.97 36.53
C THR A 4 4.24 10.84 35.62
N SER A 5 3.11 11.01 34.94
CA SER A 5 2.76 10.18 33.77
C SER A 5 3.85 10.44 32.70
N ASP A 6 4.75 9.48 32.51
CA ASP A 6 5.57 9.40 31.31
C ASP A 6 4.61 9.24 30.11
N LEU A 7 4.19 10.35 29.53
CA LEU A 7 3.69 10.36 28.18
C LEU A 7 4.90 9.96 27.34
N ALA A 8 4.94 8.70 26.92
CA ALA A 8 5.99 8.20 26.04
C ALA A 8 6.06 9.15 24.83
N GLN A 9 7.20 9.82 24.69
CA GLN A 9 7.43 10.76 23.62
C GLN A 9 7.19 10.04 22.29
N GLU A 10 6.37 10.64 21.42
CA GLU A 10 6.12 10.06 20.10
C GLU A 10 7.45 9.87 19.34
N PRO A 11 7.65 8.74 18.65
CA PRO A 11 8.86 8.49 17.87
C PRO A 11 9.10 9.58 16.85
N GLY A 12 10.36 9.99 16.67
CA GLY A 12 10.72 11.09 15.75
C GLY A 12 10.28 10.87 14.30
N TYR A 13 10.08 9.62 13.87
CA TYR A 13 9.61 9.34 12.52
C TYR A 13 8.13 9.70 12.27
N PHE A 14 7.34 9.93 13.33
CA PHE A 14 5.93 10.34 13.18
C PHE A 14 5.75 11.68 12.45
N THR A 15 6.74 12.53 12.50
CA THR A 15 6.74 13.85 11.83
C THR A 15 7.76 13.98 10.69
N LYS A 16 8.49 12.88 10.40
CA LYS A 16 9.58 12.88 9.43
C LYS A 16 9.11 12.92 7.97
N TYR A 17 7.98 12.29 7.68
CA TYR A 17 7.49 12.02 6.33
C TYR A 17 6.25 12.85 6.01
N LYS A 18 6.39 13.83 5.12
CA LYS A 18 5.37 14.87 4.88
C LYS A 18 4.05 14.37 4.25
N ASN A 19 4.06 13.20 3.60
CA ASN A 19 2.89 12.64 2.91
C ASN A 19 2.18 11.55 3.73
N PHE A 20 2.64 11.31 4.97
CA PHE A 20 2.16 10.26 5.84
C PHE A 20 1.89 10.80 7.24
N ALA A 21 0.62 10.85 7.62
CA ALA A 21 0.24 11.21 8.99
C ALA A 21 0.16 9.94 9.83
N LEU A 22 0.85 9.93 10.96
CA LEU A 22 0.92 8.79 11.87
C LEU A 22 0.25 9.14 13.19
N THR A 23 -0.56 8.22 13.69
CA THR A 23 -1.12 8.27 15.05
C THR A 23 -1.08 6.89 15.66
N ARG A 24 -0.74 6.78 16.95
CA ARG A 24 -0.69 5.50 17.64
C ARG A 24 -1.54 5.51 18.90
N SER A 25 -2.40 4.51 19.03
CA SER A 25 -3.18 4.31 20.27
C SER A 25 -2.28 3.77 21.40
N ALA A 26 -2.75 3.91 22.65
CA ALA A 26 -2.07 3.32 23.81
C ALA A 26 -1.91 1.79 23.74
N SER A 27 -2.74 1.10 22.96
CA SER A 27 -2.65 -0.35 22.71
C SER A 27 -1.68 -0.74 21.60
N GLY A 28 -1.01 0.23 20.94
CA GLY A 28 -0.04 0.00 19.87
C GLY A 28 -0.66 -0.15 18.47
N VAL A 29 -1.91 0.25 18.25
CA VAL A 29 -2.49 0.35 16.92
C VAL A 29 -1.94 1.62 16.26
N LEU A 30 -1.08 1.46 15.25
CA LEU A 30 -0.56 2.54 14.43
C LEU A 30 -1.49 2.77 13.25
N THR A 31 -2.02 3.97 13.10
CA THR A 31 -2.76 4.39 11.90
C THR A 31 -1.82 5.21 11.02
N LEU A 32 -1.59 4.74 9.80
CA LEU A 32 -0.88 5.45 8.75
C LEU A 32 -1.91 5.98 7.76
N ARG A 33 -1.96 7.29 7.62
CA ARG A 33 -2.86 7.97 6.70
C ARG A 33 -2.08 8.61 5.56
N PHE A 34 -2.39 8.21 4.34
CA PHE A 34 -1.87 8.84 3.13
C PHE A 34 -2.52 10.21 2.94
N HIS A 35 -1.73 11.26 2.71
CA HIS A 35 -2.24 12.60 2.43
C HIS A 35 -1.25 13.44 1.62
N THR A 36 -1.75 14.48 0.96
CA THR A 36 -0.95 15.56 0.38
C THR A 36 -1.44 16.88 0.98
N SER A 37 -0.59 17.52 1.79
CA SER A 37 -0.92 18.77 2.50
C SER A 37 -2.24 18.71 3.31
N GLY A 38 -2.53 17.54 3.91
CA GLY A 38 -3.73 17.32 4.73
C GLY A 38 -4.99 16.95 3.93
N GLY A 39 -4.97 17.01 2.60
CA GLY A 39 -6.06 16.59 1.71
C GLY A 39 -5.87 15.18 1.15
N PRO A 40 -6.71 14.75 0.18
CA PRO A 40 -6.56 13.50 -0.53
C PRO A 40 -5.15 13.32 -1.10
N HIS A 41 -4.66 12.10 -1.09
CA HIS A 41 -3.28 11.83 -1.48
C HIS A 41 -3.12 11.86 -3.01
N THR A 42 -2.15 12.64 -3.46
CA THR A 42 -1.54 12.52 -4.79
C THR A 42 -0.17 11.86 -4.60
N PHE A 43 0.00 10.67 -5.15
CA PHE A 43 1.24 9.92 -5.06
C PHE A 43 2.31 10.63 -5.89
N ASP A 44 3.38 11.09 -5.25
CA ASP A 44 4.46 11.85 -5.85
C ASP A 44 5.83 11.19 -5.63
N GLY A 45 6.87 11.70 -6.26
CA GLY A 45 8.23 11.20 -6.10
C GLY A 45 8.72 11.24 -4.65
N THR A 46 8.19 12.13 -3.80
CA THR A 46 8.50 12.14 -2.36
C THR A 46 7.84 10.96 -1.66
N ALA A 47 6.56 10.69 -1.94
CA ALA A 47 5.87 9.53 -1.37
C ALA A 47 6.53 8.22 -1.82
N HIS A 48 6.92 8.12 -3.09
CA HIS A 48 7.64 6.98 -3.63
C HIS A 48 8.97 6.74 -2.92
N HIS A 49 9.74 7.81 -2.68
CA HIS A 49 11.00 7.77 -1.95
C HIS A 49 10.83 7.42 -0.47
N ASP A 50 9.85 8.01 0.18
CA ASP A 50 9.68 7.98 1.63
C ASP A 50 8.98 6.72 2.12
N PHE A 51 8.04 6.15 1.36
CA PHE A 51 7.23 5.01 1.79
C PHE A 51 8.06 3.80 2.23
N PRO A 52 9.04 3.30 1.46
CA PRO A 52 9.87 2.18 1.92
C PRO A 52 10.70 2.51 3.18
N ARG A 53 11.10 3.76 3.38
CA ARG A 53 11.85 4.21 4.56
C ARG A 53 10.95 4.30 5.79
N LEU A 54 9.74 4.80 5.61
CA LEU A 54 8.72 4.81 6.66
C LEU A 54 8.38 3.39 7.13
N LEU A 55 8.21 2.45 6.20
CA LEU A 55 7.94 1.05 6.55
C LEU A 55 9.09 0.43 7.34
N GLU A 56 10.34 0.82 7.08
CA GLU A 56 11.50 0.41 7.86
C GLU A 56 11.47 1.00 9.28
N ASP A 57 11.21 2.31 9.42
CA ASP A 57 11.05 2.94 10.74
C ASP A 57 9.90 2.29 11.53
N ILE A 58 8.78 1.97 10.88
CA ILE A 58 7.65 1.24 11.49
C ILE A 58 8.05 -0.16 11.96
N ALA A 59 8.83 -0.88 11.16
CA ALA A 59 9.25 -2.26 11.47
C ALA A 59 10.18 -2.32 12.69
N PHE A 60 11.05 -1.33 12.88
CA PHE A 60 11.97 -1.25 14.02
C PHE A 60 11.34 -0.71 15.32
N ASP A 61 10.15 -0.12 15.26
CA ASP A 61 9.46 0.40 16.45
C ASP A 61 8.62 -0.70 17.12
N SER A 62 9.13 -1.27 18.20
CA SER A 62 8.45 -2.30 18.98
C SER A 62 7.13 -1.86 19.66
N GLY A 63 6.86 -0.55 19.69
CA GLY A 63 5.57 -0.01 20.14
C GLY A 63 4.43 -0.25 19.15
N ASN A 64 4.74 -0.54 17.88
CA ASN A 64 3.77 -0.86 16.86
C ASN A 64 3.34 -2.33 16.98
N ARG A 65 2.05 -2.56 17.09
CA ARG A 65 1.48 -3.91 17.26
C ARG A 65 0.58 -4.32 16.11
N ILE A 66 -0.10 -3.37 15.51
CA ILE A 66 -0.98 -3.53 14.35
C ILE A 66 -0.88 -2.25 13.53
N LEU A 67 -0.78 -2.37 12.21
CA LEU A 67 -0.81 -1.26 11.27
C LEU A 67 -2.21 -1.14 10.64
N VAL A 68 -2.79 0.05 10.67
CA VAL A 68 -3.98 0.40 9.90
C VAL A 68 -3.57 1.39 8.81
N LEU A 69 -3.77 1.03 7.55
CA LEU A 69 -3.55 1.91 6.39
C LEU A 69 -4.87 2.57 5.98
N THR A 70 -4.86 3.87 5.71
CA THR A 70 -6.04 4.59 5.21
C THR A 70 -5.64 5.80 4.38
N GLY A 71 -6.53 6.27 3.51
CA GLY A 71 -6.37 7.53 2.78
C GLY A 71 -6.97 8.71 3.54
N THR A 72 -7.04 9.86 2.87
CA THR A 72 -7.65 11.09 3.38
C THR A 72 -8.86 11.48 2.52
N GLY A 73 -9.92 11.94 3.17
CA GLY A 73 -11.16 12.29 2.48
C GLY A 73 -11.92 11.05 2.01
N ASP A 74 -12.24 11.03 0.72
CA ASP A 74 -13.05 10.02 0.07
C ASP A 74 -12.26 9.14 -0.93
N SER A 75 -10.94 9.11 -0.82
CA SER A 75 -10.07 8.26 -1.63
C SER A 75 -8.91 7.67 -0.81
N PHE A 76 -8.44 6.49 -1.21
CA PHE A 76 -7.28 5.86 -0.59
C PHE A 76 -5.99 6.39 -1.25
N ILE A 77 -5.72 6.04 -2.50
CA ILE A 77 -4.70 6.63 -3.37
C ILE A 77 -5.29 6.67 -4.80
N ALA A 78 -5.82 7.83 -5.22
CA ALA A 78 -6.53 7.95 -6.48
C ALA A 78 -5.76 8.73 -7.55
N ASN A 79 -4.74 9.51 -7.17
CA ASN A 79 -4.02 10.40 -8.06
C ASN A 79 -2.52 10.17 -8.01
N ILE A 80 -1.83 10.47 -9.13
CA ILE A 80 -0.38 10.41 -9.24
C ILE A 80 0.16 11.69 -9.89
N ASP A 81 1.27 12.20 -9.39
CA ASP A 81 2.11 13.22 -10.02
C ASP A 81 3.30 12.53 -10.72
N GLY A 82 3.04 11.95 -11.89
CA GLY A 82 4.06 11.25 -12.68
C GLY A 82 5.32 12.08 -12.96
N PRO A 83 5.23 13.36 -13.38
CA PRO A 83 6.40 14.21 -13.55
C PRO A 83 7.32 14.32 -12.33
N SER A 84 6.79 14.24 -11.12
CA SER A 84 7.59 14.29 -9.89
C SER A 84 8.47 13.07 -9.64
N LEU A 85 8.20 11.94 -10.32
CA LEU A 85 9.03 10.73 -10.29
C LEU A 85 10.35 10.89 -11.04
N GLY A 86 10.53 12.01 -11.78
CA GLY A 86 11.71 12.28 -12.58
C GLY A 86 11.65 11.67 -13.98
N ASP A 87 12.76 11.73 -14.71
CA ASP A 87 12.82 11.20 -16.08
C ASP A 87 13.07 9.68 -16.07
N ILE A 88 11.99 8.92 -15.94
CA ILE A 88 12.01 7.44 -15.92
C ILE A 88 12.42 6.82 -17.28
N THR A 89 12.51 7.62 -18.35
CA THR A 89 13.00 7.17 -19.67
C THR A 89 14.53 7.07 -19.70
N LYS A 90 15.21 7.61 -18.69
CA LYS A 90 16.66 7.57 -18.55
C LYS A 90 17.11 6.50 -17.56
N PRO A 91 18.28 5.88 -17.75
CA PRO A 91 18.76 4.81 -16.89
C PRO A 91 18.77 5.16 -15.38
N MET A 92 19.18 6.37 -15.01
CA MET A 92 19.25 6.78 -13.60
C MET A 92 17.86 6.97 -12.99
N GLY A 93 16.89 7.52 -13.74
CA GLY A 93 15.50 7.64 -13.27
C GLY A 93 14.83 6.27 -13.15
N ALA A 94 15.05 5.40 -14.13
CA ALA A 94 14.58 4.02 -14.08
C ALA A 94 15.19 3.23 -12.90
N ASP A 95 16.47 3.45 -12.57
CA ASP A 95 17.12 2.80 -11.41
C ASP A 95 16.50 3.25 -10.09
N VAL A 96 16.21 4.54 -9.93
CA VAL A 96 15.52 5.06 -8.73
C VAL A 96 14.14 4.43 -8.60
N LEU A 97 13.36 4.41 -9.68
CA LEU A 97 12.03 3.79 -9.70
C LEU A 97 12.10 2.30 -9.33
N TYR A 98 13.05 1.57 -9.95
CA TYR A 98 13.30 0.16 -9.64
C TYR A 98 13.60 -0.09 -8.16
N VAL A 99 14.52 0.70 -7.59
CA VAL A 99 14.97 0.50 -6.21
C VAL A 99 13.85 0.80 -5.21
N GLU A 100 13.13 1.89 -5.42
CA GLU A 100 12.14 2.38 -4.46
C GLU A 100 10.80 1.64 -4.59
N GLY A 101 10.28 1.43 -5.81
CA GLY A 101 9.04 0.68 -6.05
C GLY A 101 9.14 -0.75 -5.52
N ARG A 102 10.19 -1.47 -5.90
CA ARG A 102 10.43 -2.82 -5.39
C ARG A 102 10.53 -2.88 -3.87
N ARG A 103 11.19 -1.90 -3.23
CA ARG A 103 11.33 -1.88 -1.78
C ARG A 103 10.03 -1.52 -1.06
N GLY A 104 9.19 -0.68 -1.64
CA GLY A 104 7.91 -0.29 -1.05
C GLY A 104 7.01 -1.48 -0.82
N VAL A 105 6.67 -2.21 -1.88
CA VAL A 105 5.79 -3.38 -1.81
C VAL A 105 6.42 -4.52 -1.01
N GLN A 106 7.72 -4.78 -1.18
CA GLN A 106 8.40 -5.84 -0.45
C GLN A 106 8.43 -5.60 1.05
N ARG A 107 8.78 -4.38 1.50
CA ARG A 107 8.78 -4.03 2.93
C ARG A 107 7.41 -4.07 3.55
N LEU A 108 6.37 -3.70 2.80
CA LEU A 108 4.99 -3.85 3.28
C LEU A 108 4.65 -5.34 3.50
N ALA A 109 5.03 -6.21 2.56
CA ALA A 109 4.85 -7.65 2.69
C ALA A 109 5.63 -8.26 3.85
N ASP A 110 6.82 -7.73 4.14
CA ASP A 110 7.74 -8.25 5.15
C ASP A 110 7.50 -7.67 6.55
N LEU A 111 6.55 -6.73 6.72
CA LEU A 111 6.21 -6.25 8.05
C LEU A 111 5.74 -7.38 8.95
N GLU A 112 6.36 -7.50 10.12
CA GLU A 112 6.08 -8.59 11.07
C GLU A 112 4.89 -8.29 12.02
N ILE A 113 4.07 -7.29 11.72
CA ILE A 113 2.83 -6.98 12.43
C ILE A 113 1.63 -7.11 11.49
N PRO A 114 0.43 -7.43 11.97
CA PRO A 114 -0.77 -7.45 11.16
C PRO A 114 -1.06 -6.09 10.52
N ILE A 115 -1.56 -6.12 9.29
CA ILE A 115 -1.95 -4.96 8.51
C ILE A 115 -3.44 -5.02 8.21
N ILE A 116 -4.16 -3.94 8.50
CA ILE A 116 -5.55 -3.73 8.10
C ILE A 116 -5.60 -2.56 7.12
N ALA A 117 -6.10 -2.76 5.92
CA ALA A 117 -6.39 -1.67 5.01
C ALA A 117 -7.82 -1.17 5.22
N ALA A 118 -7.94 0.08 5.61
CA ALA A 118 -9.20 0.84 5.72
C ALA A 118 -9.36 1.70 4.46
N VAL A 119 -9.91 1.09 3.41
CA VAL A 119 -9.96 1.65 2.06
C VAL A 119 -11.16 2.57 1.93
N ASN A 120 -10.92 3.87 2.07
CA ASN A 120 -11.93 4.93 2.16
C ASN A 120 -12.36 5.52 0.81
N GLY A 121 -12.27 4.76 -0.27
CA GLY A 121 -12.71 5.19 -1.60
C GLY A 121 -11.80 4.67 -2.71
N PRO A 122 -11.78 5.29 -3.91
CA PRO A 122 -11.02 4.81 -5.05
C PRO A 122 -9.52 4.60 -4.77
N VAL A 123 -8.99 3.52 -5.34
CA VAL A 123 -7.58 3.13 -5.30
C VAL A 123 -7.14 2.88 -6.73
N SER A 124 -6.61 3.92 -7.37
CA SER A 124 -6.21 3.87 -8.78
C SER A 124 -4.69 3.88 -8.97
N VAL A 125 -3.97 4.06 -7.87
CA VAL A 125 -2.50 4.04 -7.81
C VAL A 125 -2.10 3.14 -6.65
N HIS A 126 -1.19 2.21 -6.88
CA HIS A 126 -0.70 1.28 -5.85
C HIS A 126 -1.83 0.55 -5.10
N SER A 127 -2.81 0.00 -5.83
CA SER A 127 -3.89 -0.78 -5.23
C SER A 127 -3.37 -2.04 -4.52
N GLU A 128 -2.19 -2.51 -4.86
CA GLU A 128 -1.49 -3.59 -4.18
C GLU A 128 -1.14 -3.25 -2.73
N TYR A 129 -0.94 -1.98 -2.36
CA TYR A 129 -0.69 -1.61 -0.96
C TYR A 129 -1.93 -1.86 -0.08
N ALA A 130 -3.13 -1.67 -0.62
CA ALA A 130 -4.35 -2.00 0.09
C ALA A 130 -4.61 -3.50 0.11
N LEU A 131 -4.46 -4.17 -1.05
CA LEU A 131 -4.81 -5.57 -1.23
C LEU A 131 -3.80 -6.55 -0.63
N LEU A 132 -2.58 -6.09 -0.32
CA LEU A 132 -1.56 -6.86 0.39
C LEU A 132 -1.82 -6.96 1.91
N ALA A 133 -2.73 -6.16 2.44
CA ALA A 133 -3.08 -6.20 3.86
C ALA A 133 -3.70 -7.54 4.26
N ASP A 134 -3.49 -7.94 5.53
CA ASP A 134 -4.05 -9.19 6.06
C ASP A 134 -5.59 -9.14 6.15
N VAL A 135 -6.16 -7.94 6.30
CA VAL A 135 -7.59 -7.67 6.26
C VAL A 135 -7.85 -6.40 5.47
N VAL A 136 -8.74 -6.46 4.51
CA VAL A 136 -9.17 -5.30 3.72
C VAL A 136 -10.63 -4.99 4.03
N ILE A 137 -10.89 -3.79 4.54
CA ILE A 137 -12.23 -3.22 4.76
C ILE A 137 -12.38 -2.06 3.79
N ALA A 138 -13.33 -2.14 2.88
CA ALA A 138 -13.51 -1.14 1.84
C ALA A 138 -14.81 -0.36 2.02
N SER A 139 -14.81 0.87 1.54
CA SER A 139 -16.05 1.64 1.39
C SER A 139 -16.88 1.08 0.24
N ASP A 140 -18.18 1.27 0.31
CA ASP A 140 -19.14 0.95 -0.75
C ASP A 140 -18.90 1.75 -2.05
N THR A 141 -18.11 2.82 -1.96
CA THR A 141 -17.70 3.65 -3.10
C THR A 141 -16.34 3.26 -3.68
N THR A 142 -15.65 2.28 -3.10
CA THR A 142 -14.31 1.89 -3.54
C THR A 142 -14.33 1.21 -4.89
N VAL A 143 -13.43 1.67 -5.76
CA VAL A 143 -13.08 1.05 -7.04
C VAL A 143 -11.57 0.84 -7.05
N PHE A 144 -11.14 -0.36 -7.38
CA PHE A 144 -9.73 -0.71 -7.56
C PHE A 144 -9.37 -0.72 -9.04
N SER A 145 -8.24 -0.13 -9.38
CA SER A 145 -7.72 -0.11 -10.75
C SER A 145 -6.19 0.08 -10.74
N ASP A 146 -5.59 -0.07 -11.92
CA ASP A 146 -4.22 0.36 -12.20
C ASP A 146 -4.26 1.50 -13.24
N LEU A 147 -4.30 2.74 -12.76
CA LEU A 147 -4.36 3.90 -13.63
C LEU A 147 -3.01 4.21 -14.33
N PRO A 148 -1.85 4.18 -13.62
CA PRO A 148 -0.65 4.78 -14.18
C PRO A 148 0.01 3.93 -15.27
N HIS A 149 0.09 2.63 -15.11
CA HIS A 149 0.95 1.83 -16.00
C HIS A 149 0.48 1.85 -17.45
N LEU A 150 -0.61 1.18 -17.76
CA LEU A 150 -1.03 1.07 -19.17
C LEU A 150 -1.51 2.39 -19.76
N ALA A 151 -2.09 3.29 -18.97
CA ALA A 151 -2.49 4.62 -19.43
C ALA A 151 -1.29 5.46 -19.89
N PHE A 152 -0.13 5.24 -19.28
CA PHE A 152 1.12 5.89 -19.68
C PHE A 152 1.99 5.04 -20.63
N GLY A 153 1.52 3.87 -21.06
CA GLY A 153 2.25 2.97 -21.96
C GLY A 153 3.39 2.19 -21.29
N ILE A 154 3.29 1.97 -19.99
CA ILE A 154 4.28 1.28 -19.15
C ILE A 154 3.68 -0.06 -18.70
N ALA A 155 4.47 -1.13 -18.76
CA ALA A 155 4.05 -2.41 -18.22
C ALA A 155 4.12 -2.40 -16.69
N PRO A 156 3.12 -2.91 -15.96
CA PRO A 156 3.18 -2.98 -14.50
C PRO A 156 4.25 -3.98 -14.04
N GLY A 157 5.20 -3.53 -13.23
CA GLY A 157 6.34 -4.34 -12.78
C GLY A 157 6.62 -4.24 -11.29
N ASP A 158 5.99 -3.29 -10.59
CA ASP A 158 6.23 -2.90 -9.21
C ASP A 158 5.64 -3.86 -8.16
N GLY A 159 4.97 -4.93 -8.60
CA GLY A 159 4.39 -5.96 -7.73
C GLY A 159 2.86 -6.00 -7.73
N LEU A 160 2.19 -5.03 -8.33
CA LEU A 160 0.73 -5.03 -8.47
C LEU A 160 0.23 -6.35 -9.08
N PHE A 161 0.83 -6.80 -10.18
CA PHE A 161 0.46 -8.05 -10.84
C PHE A 161 0.57 -9.28 -9.92
N VAL A 162 1.60 -9.33 -9.06
CA VAL A 162 1.77 -10.43 -8.10
C VAL A 162 0.65 -10.44 -7.07
N VAL A 163 0.33 -9.26 -6.50
CA VAL A 163 -0.73 -9.14 -5.49
C VAL A 163 -2.09 -9.45 -6.09
N TRP A 164 -2.41 -8.91 -7.26
CA TRP A 164 -3.67 -9.17 -7.93
C TRP A 164 -3.83 -10.66 -8.29
N GLU A 165 -2.77 -11.32 -8.76
CA GLU A 165 -2.80 -12.77 -9.01
C GLU A 165 -3.12 -13.58 -7.75
N GLU A 166 -2.55 -13.20 -6.60
CA GLU A 166 -2.77 -13.91 -5.34
C GLU A 166 -4.19 -13.72 -4.80
N VAL A 167 -4.73 -12.49 -4.87
CA VAL A 167 -6.02 -12.19 -4.24
C VAL A 167 -7.23 -12.33 -5.17
N LEU A 168 -7.04 -12.15 -6.50
CA LEU A 168 -8.11 -12.24 -7.51
C LEU A 168 -8.09 -13.58 -8.27
N GLY A 169 -6.96 -14.26 -8.26
CA GLY A 169 -6.67 -15.40 -9.12
C GLY A 169 -6.15 -15.00 -10.50
N LEU A 170 -5.21 -15.79 -11.05
CA LEU A 170 -4.44 -15.50 -12.26
C LEU A 170 -5.27 -15.02 -13.45
N ASN A 171 -6.36 -15.69 -13.78
CA ASN A 171 -7.12 -15.37 -14.98
C ASN A 171 -7.83 -14.02 -14.87
N ARG A 172 -8.35 -13.67 -13.69
CA ARG A 172 -9.06 -12.41 -13.46
C ARG A 172 -8.07 -11.24 -13.40
N ALA A 173 -6.96 -11.41 -12.66
CA ALA A 173 -5.91 -10.42 -12.60
C ALA A 173 -5.39 -10.08 -14.02
N ARG A 174 -5.01 -11.10 -14.79
CA ARG A 174 -4.53 -10.92 -16.17
C ARG A 174 -5.56 -10.26 -17.09
N HIS A 175 -6.85 -10.63 -16.98
CA HIS A 175 -7.91 -10.00 -17.77
C HIS A 175 -8.01 -8.50 -17.46
N LEU A 176 -8.07 -8.15 -16.16
CA LEU A 176 -8.20 -6.76 -15.71
C LEU A 176 -6.99 -5.93 -16.13
N GLU A 177 -5.79 -6.43 -15.92
CA GLU A 177 -4.56 -5.73 -16.30
C GLU A 177 -4.48 -5.47 -17.79
N ILE A 178 -4.58 -6.51 -18.62
CA ILE A 178 -4.41 -6.38 -20.09
C ILE A 178 -5.50 -5.48 -20.72
N THR A 179 -6.70 -5.43 -20.10
CA THR A 179 -7.81 -4.63 -20.63
C THR A 179 -7.97 -3.27 -19.94
N GLN A 180 -7.05 -2.87 -19.05
CA GLN A 180 -7.20 -1.69 -18.18
C GLN A 180 -8.52 -1.68 -17.43
N GLY A 181 -8.93 -2.83 -16.94
CA GLY A 181 -10.18 -3.00 -16.20
C GLY A 181 -10.08 -2.46 -14.78
N SER A 182 -11.24 -2.31 -14.18
CA SER A 182 -11.39 -1.97 -12.76
C SER A 182 -12.39 -2.90 -12.12
N PHE A 183 -12.43 -2.94 -10.79
CA PHE A 183 -13.41 -3.70 -10.04
C PHE A 183 -13.87 -2.95 -8.79
N THR A 184 -15.12 -3.13 -8.45
CA THR A 184 -15.77 -2.49 -7.31
C THR A 184 -15.46 -3.22 -6.01
N ALA A 185 -15.70 -2.56 -4.87
CA ALA A 185 -15.63 -3.21 -3.55
C ALA A 185 -16.52 -4.44 -3.44
N GLN A 186 -17.72 -4.43 -4.06
CA GLN A 186 -18.65 -5.55 -4.03
C GLN A 186 -18.14 -6.75 -4.85
N GLU A 187 -17.54 -6.50 -6.01
CA GLU A 187 -16.88 -7.55 -6.79
C GLU A 187 -15.70 -8.11 -6.00
N ALA A 188 -14.85 -7.28 -5.42
CA ALA A 188 -13.73 -7.67 -4.58
C ALA A 188 -14.17 -8.52 -3.37
N LEU A 189 -15.30 -8.16 -2.72
CA LEU A 189 -15.92 -8.94 -1.65
C LEU A 189 -16.37 -10.31 -2.17
N SER A 190 -17.05 -10.34 -3.31
CA SER A 190 -17.52 -11.59 -3.92
C SER A 190 -16.38 -12.53 -4.33
N TRP A 191 -15.21 -11.98 -4.60
CA TRP A 191 -13.99 -12.72 -4.99
C TRP A 191 -13.10 -13.08 -3.80
N GLY A 192 -13.40 -12.57 -2.61
CA GLY A 192 -12.63 -12.82 -1.39
C GLY A 192 -11.38 -11.95 -1.25
N ALA A 193 -11.21 -10.94 -2.10
CA ALA A 193 -10.10 -9.99 -2.00
C ALA A 193 -10.33 -8.89 -0.94
N VAL A 194 -11.60 -8.63 -0.59
CA VAL A 194 -12.04 -7.71 0.48
C VAL A 194 -12.83 -8.50 1.51
N ALA A 195 -12.58 -8.26 2.78
CA ALA A 195 -13.25 -8.97 3.89
C ALA A 195 -14.60 -8.35 4.24
N GLU A 196 -14.71 -7.02 4.21
CA GLU A 196 -15.93 -6.30 4.56
C GLU A 196 -16.11 -5.09 3.63
N VAL A 197 -17.38 -4.80 3.26
CA VAL A 197 -17.75 -3.55 2.60
C VAL A 197 -18.74 -2.82 3.50
N VAL A 198 -18.42 -1.57 3.84
CA VAL A 198 -19.19 -0.74 4.77
C VAL A 198 -19.34 0.69 4.20
N PRO A 199 -20.32 1.49 4.68
CA PRO A 199 -20.40 2.90 4.30
C PRO A 199 -19.09 3.65 4.59
N LEU A 200 -18.71 4.61 3.74
CA LEU A 200 -17.48 5.38 3.82
C LEU A 200 -17.13 5.85 5.24
N GLY A 201 -18.09 6.46 5.95
CA GLY A 201 -17.86 6.96 7.31
C GLY A 201 -17.59 5.89 8.37
N GLN A 202 -17.79 4.62 8.04
CA GLN A 202 -17.58 3.49 8.95
C GLN A 202 -16.28 2.74 8.69
N VAL A 203 -15.59 2.97 7.58
CA VAL A 203 -14.41 2.19 7.17
C VAL A 203 -13.30 2.27 8.20
N LEU A 204 -12.82 3.47 8.54
CA LEU A 204 -11.75 3.64 9.52
C LEU A 204 -12.19 3.26 10.95
N PRO A 205 -13.38 3.64 11.45
CA PRO A 205 -13.86 3.17 12.75
C PRO A 205 -13.91 1.65 12.85
N ARG A 206 -14.38 0.95 11.80
CA ARG A 206 -14.45 -0.52 11.77
C ARG A 206 -13.06 -1.16 11.80
N ALA A 207 -12.11 -0.62 11.02
CA ALA A 207 -10.72 -1.08 11.03
C ALA A 207 -10.06 -0.89 12.41
N GLN A 208 -10.28 0.25 13.05
CA GLN A 208 -9.76 0.53 14.41
C GLN A 208 -10.39 -0.36 15.47
N GLU A 209 -11.69 -0.63 15.37
CA GLU A 209 -12.37 -1.59 16.25
C GLU A 209 -11.74 -2.98 16.13
N LEU A 210 -11.58 -3.49 14.91
CA LEU A 210 -10.98 -4.80 14.65
C LEU A 210 -9.54 -4.85 15.15
N ALA A 211 -8.74 -3.82 14.87
CA ALA A 211 -7.38 -3.70 15.37
C ALA A 211 -7.33 -3.74 16.90
N GLY A 212 -8.23 -3.00 17.58
CA GLY A 212 -8.37 -3.01 19.03
C GLY A 212 -8.73 -4.39 19.60
N GLN A 213 -9.59 -5.15 18.90
CA GLN A 213 -9.89 -6.53 19.29
C GLN A 213 -8.65 -7.44 19.14
N MET A 214 -7.88 -7.27 18.07
CA MET A 214 -6.67 -8.05 17.82
C MET A 214 -5.58 -7.77 18.86
N THR A 215 -5.45 -6.55 19.39
CA THR A 215 -4.46 -6.23 20.45
C THR A 215 -4.69 -6.96 21.77
N ARG A 216 -5.87 -7.55 21.98
CA ARG A 216 -6.15 -8.39 23.15
C ARG A 216 -5.43 -9.74 23.13
N ARG A 217 -4.97 -10.18 21.97
CA ARG A 217 -4.16 -11.40 21.83
C ARG A 217 -2.70 -11.12 22.21
N PRO A 218 -1.94 -12.14 22.63
CA PRO A 218 -0.51 -12.00 22.83
C PRO A 218 0.17 -11.42 21.56
N HIS A 219 1.06 -10.46 21.77
CA HIS A 219 1.71 -9.78 20.64
C HIS A 219 2.42 -10.74 19.68
N LEU A 220 3.20 -11.69 20.20
CA LEU A 220 3.91 -12.64 19.36
C LEU A 220 2.98 -13.54 18.54
N THR A 221 1.78 -13.84 19.06
CA THR A 221 0.78 -14.59 18.29
C THR A 221 0.34 -13.82 17.05
N ASN A 222 -0.04 -12.55 17.20
CA ASN A 222 -0.40 -11.71 16.05
C ASN A 222 0.78 -11.55 15.07
N LYS A 223 1.96 -11.24 15.61
CA LYS A 223 3.20 -11.07 14.82
C LYS A 223 3.47 -12.30 13.94
N TYR A 224 3.57 -13.47 14.52
CA TYR A 224 3.93 -14.66 13.76
C TYR A 224 2.81 -15.22 12.89
N MET A 225 1.54 -14.95 13.21
CA MET A 225 0.45 -15.22 12.27
C MET A 225 0.62 -14.39 10.99
N ALA A 226 0.86 -13.08 11.11
CA ALA A 226 1.09 -12.22 9.95
C ALA A 226 2.27 -12.72 9.09
N VAL A 227 3.39 -13.05 9.72
CA VAL A 227 4.57 -13.62 9.03
C VAL A 227 4.23 -14.90 8.27
N VAL A 228 3.56 -15.86 8.92
CA VAL A 228 3.24 -17.16 8.32
C VAL A 228 2.32 -17.00 7.11
N PHE A 229 1.26 -16.20 7.23
CA PHE A 229 0.29 -16.05 6.14
C PHE A 229 0.82 -15.21 4.98
N ARG A 230 1.68 -14.21 5.23
CA ARG A 230 2.28 -13.39 4.17
C ARG A 230 3.53 -13.98 3.54
N GLN A 231 4.13 -15.03 4.11
CA GLN A 231 5.38 -15.63 3.61
C GLN A 231 5.31 -16.03 2.13
N ARG A 232 4.15 -16.54 1.67
CA ARG A 232 3.98 -16.95 0.27
C ARG A 232 4.04 -15.75 -0.67
N ILE A 233 3.26 -14.71 -0.38
CA ILE A 233 3.20 -13.52 -1.22
C ILE A 233 4.51 -12.73 -1.17
N SER A 234 5.17 -12.64 -0.01
CA SER A 234 6.48 -12.02 0.13
C SER A 234 7.53 -12.67 -0.79
N ARG A 235 7.59 -14.00 -0.84
CA ARG A 235 8.49 -14.72 -1.77
C ARG A 235 8.15 -14.42 -3.22
N ARG A 236 6.87 -14.44 -3.59
CA ARG A 236 6.45 -14.16 -4.96
C ARG A 236 6.77 -12.73 -5.37
N LEU A 237 6.63 -11.76 -4.48
CA LEU A 237 7.03 -10.38 -4.71
C LEU A 237 8.54 -10.27 -4.93
N ALA A 238 9.36 -10.90 -4.08
CA ALA A 238 10.81 -10.88 -4.22
C ALA A 238 11.28 -11.43 -5.57
N GLU A 239 10.65 -12.48 -6.07
CA GLU A 239 10.95 -13.10 -7.36
C GLU A 239 10.36 -12.29 -8.53
N GLY A 240 9.07 -11.93 -8.44
CA GLY A 240 8.34 -11.28 -9.52
C GLY A 240 8.80 -9.86 -9.82
N THR A 241 9.00 -9.05 -8.78
CA THR A 241 9.40 -7.65 -8.97
C THR A 241 10.81 -7.48 -9.54
N LEU A 242 11.68 -8.47 -9.39
CA LEU A 242 13.02 -8.41 -9.98
C LEU A 242 12.96 -8.34 -11.51
N ALA A 243 12.18 -9.22 -12.13
CA ALA A 243 11.97 -9.22 -13.58
C ALA A 243 10.95 -8.15 -14.00
N GLY A 244 9.86 -7.98 -13.22
CA GLY A 244 8.80 -7.02 -13.50
C GLY A 244 9.33 -5.59 -13.66
N MET A 245 10.06 -5.10 -12.67
CA MET A 245 10.64 -3.75 -12.70
C MET A 245 11.63 -3.54 -13.85
N ALA A 246 12.37 -4.58 -14.25
CA ALA A 246 13.25 -4.48 -15.42
C ALA A 246 12.46 -4.32 -16.73
N LEU A 247 11.33 -5.02 -16.85
CA LEU A 247 10.44 -4.90 -18.02
C LEU A 247 9.67 -3.57 -17.99
N GLU A 248 9.24 -3.11 -16.84
CA GLU A 248 8.65 -1.78 -16.65
C GLU A 248 9.64 -0.69 -17.10
N SER A 249 10.89 -0.75 -16.63
CA SER A 249 11.95 0.18 -17.03
C SER A 249 12.22 0.14 -18.54
N LEU A 250 12.14 -1.03 -19.17
CA LEU A 250 12.29 -1.17 -20.62
C LEU A 250 11.15 -0.47 -21.38
N THR A 251 9.91 -0.65 -20.91
CA THR A 251 8.75 0.02 -21.53
C THR A 251 8.76 1.53 -21.28
N ALA A 252 9.18 1.98 -20.10
CA ALA A 252 9.38 3.41 -19.81
C ALA A 252 10.45 4.01 -20.74
N ALA A 253 11.57 3.34 -20.95
CA ALA A 253 12.62 3.79 -21.88
C ALA A 253 12.12 3.91 -23.32
N ASN A 254 11.17 3.05 -23.74
CA ASN A 254 10.57 3.11 -25.07
C ASN A 254 9.77 4.40 -25.31
N LEU A 255 9.26 5.06 -24.26
CA LEU A 255 8.53 6.32 -24.38
C LEU A 255 9.42 7.48 -24.87
N ALA A 256 10.74 7.36 -24.76
CA ALA A 256 11.68 8.34 -25.30
C ALA A 256 11.75 8.32 -26.83
N TYR A 257 11.19 7.31 -27.49
CA TYR A 257 11.22 7.15 -28.95
C TYR A 257 9.85 7.41 -29.58
N PRO A 258 9.80 7.98 -30.79
CA PRO A 258 8.54 8.15 -31.50
C PRO A 258 7.84 6.80 -31.66
N GLN A 259 6.58 6.73 -31.25
CA GLN A 259 5.77 5.55 -31.47
C GLN A 259 5.45 5.48 -32.96
N GLN A 260 5.83 4.37 -33.59
CA GLN A 260 5.43 4.11 -35.01
C GLN A 260 3.94 3.76 -34.97
N GLY A 261 3.12 4.61 -35.60
CA GLY A 261 1.67 4.38 -35.74
C GLY A 261 1.35 3.27 -36.73
#